data_708e6d416ddca7c0df4955b77bba1c26
#
_entry.id   708e6d416ddca7c0df4955b77bba1c26
#
_cell.length_a   1.000
_cell.length_b   1.000
_cell.length_c   1.000
_cell.angle_alpha   90.00
_cell.angle_beta   90.00
_cell.angle_gamma   90.00
#
_symmetry.space_group_name_H-M   'P 1'
#
loop_
_entity.id
_entity.type
_entity.pdbx_description
1 polymer ?
#
loop_
_entity_poly.entity_id
_entity_poly.type
_entity_poly.pdbx_seq_one_letter_code
_entity_poly.pdbx_strand_id
1 'polypeptide(L)'
;ERQDYAAALEAHYAKGNDLGDWVDHHVSAYAAAHPWEDWAETWAHYLHMIDLLETSASYATEVTIPGIYGAQRSSAIDPFASPAPDFQSMVQHLVPLTLLLNSLTRSLGQPDAYPFALAGEVLAKLRFVHDVVREAARRPAPVAAPAPQPAPAPKQNVKKNSKTTSKDVR
;
A
#
# COMPACT_ATOMS: atom_id res chain seq x y z
N GLU A 1 -13.03 -11.32 13.76
CA GLU A 1 -14.08 -11.97 12.92
C GLU A 1 -15.42 -12.15 13.65
N ARG A 2 -15.49 -11.95 14.98
CA ARG A 2 -16.72 -12.13 15.76
C ARG A 2 -17.37 -10.82 16.19
N GLN A 3 -16.72 -9.70 15.94
CA GLN A 3 -17.25 -8.39 16.29
C GLN A 3 -18.16 -7.90 15.16
N ASP A 4 -19.33 -7.39 15.50
CA ASP A 4 -20.25 -6.77 14.53
C ASP A 4 -19.60 -5.47 14.02
N TYR A 5 -19.31 -5.42 12.74
CA TYR A 5 -18.61 -4.31 12.09
C TYR A 5 -19.40 -2.99 12.19
N ALA A 6 -20.70 -3.03 11.89
CA ALA A 6 -21.53 -1.83 11.92
C ALA A 6 -21.65 -1.25 13.32
N ALA A 7 -21.87 -2.11 14.32
CA ALA A 7 -21.96 -1.69 15.71
C ALA A 7 -20.62 -1.17 16.24
N ALA A 8 -19.50 -1.74 15.81
CA ALA A 8 -18.18 -1.28 16.22
C ALA A 8 -17.86 0.12 15.66
N LEU A 9 -18.17 0.37 14.39
CA LEU A 9 -18.03 1.70 13.77
C LEU A 9 -18.92 2.74 14.43
N GLU A 10 -20.19 2.42 14.67
CA GLU A 10 -21.12 3.32 15.35
C GLU A 10 -20.59 3.70 16.74
N ALA A 11 -20.11 2.72 17.51
CA ALA A 11 -19.52 2.95 18.82
C ALA A 11 -18.24 3.81 18.73
N HIS A 12 -17.41 3.62 17.71
CA HIS A 12 -16.21 4.42 17.48
C HIS A 12 -16.57 5.90 17.22
N TYR A 13 -17.49 6.17 16.30
CA TYR A 13 -17.91 7.53 16.00
C TYR A 13 -18.68 8.21 17.15
N ALA A 14 -19.38 7.45 17.97
CA ALA A 14 -20.07 7.97 19.16
C ALA A 14 -19.09 8.50 20.24
N LYS A 15 -17.84 8.01 20.28
CA LYS A 15 -16.81 8.47 21.21
C LYS A 15 -16.28 9.89 20.90
N GLY A 16 -16.49 10.38 19.68
CA GLY A 16 -15.99 11.70 19.26
C GLY A 16 -14.47 11.80 19.37
N ASN A 17 -13.97 12.78 20.14
CA ASN A 17 -12.54 13.00 20.32
C ASN A 17 -11.91 12.14 21.43
N ASP A 18 -12.70 11.40 22.19
CA ASP A 18 -12.19 10.45 23.20
C ASP A 18 -11.92 9.08 22.55
N LEU A 19 -10.81 9.00 21.84
CA LEU A 19 -10.43 7.81 21.08
C LEU A 19 -9.57 6.83 21.88
N GLY A 20 -9.30 7.14 23.17
CA GLY A 20 -8.54 6.27 24.09
C GLY A 20 -7.06 6.11 23.70
N ASP A 21 -6.45 5.01 24.16
CA ASP A 21 -5.01 4.73 24.06
C ASP A 21 -4.61 4.08 22.71
N TRP A 22 -5.26 4.49 21.61
CA TRP A 22 -4.99 3.88 20.30
C TRP A 22 -3.52 3.96 19.88
N VAL A 23 -2.80 4.99 20.29
CA VAL A 23 -1.40 5.25 19.89
C VAL A 23 -0.43 4.14 20.29
N ASP A 24 -0.74 3.37 21.32
CA ASP A 24 0.11 2.28 21.79
C ASP A 24 -0.12 0.98 21.01
N HIS A 25 -1.29 0.84 20.38
CA HIS A 25 -1.74 -0.42 19.80
C HIS A 25 -2.09 -0.36 18.31
N HIS A 26 -2.43 0.83 17.80
CA HIS A 26 -2.91 1.01 16.43
C HIS A 26 -2.15 2.12 15.71
N VAL A 27 -2.05 2.01 14.39
CA VAL A 27 -1.35 2.99 13.55
C VAL A 27 -2.10 4.31 13.45
N SER A 28 -3.43 4.27 13.56
CA SER A 28 -4.33 5.43 13.53
C SER A 28 -5.50 5.22 14.50
N ALA A 29 -6.17 6.31 14.85
CA ALA A 29 -7.40 6.25 15.65
C ALA A 29 -8.50 5.44 14.94
N TYR A 30 -8.57 5.51 13.62
CA TYR A 30 -9.54 4.76 12.83
C TYR A 30 -9.26 3.25 12.87
N ALA A 31 -8.00 2.85 12.87
CA ALA A 31 -7.60 1.44 13.04
C ALA A 31 -8.16 0.80 14.32
N ALA A 32 -8.35 1.60 15.38
CA ALA A 32 -8.93 1.12 16.64
C ALA A 32 -10.44 0.81 16.55
N ALA A 33 -11.12 1.18 15.47
CA ALA A 33 -12.56 0.99 15.33
C ALA A 33 -12.96 -0.50 15.18
N HIS A 34 -12.19 -1.26 14.40
CA HIS A 34 -12.48 -2.67 14.12
C HIS A 34 -11.23 -3.40 13.62
N PRO A 35 -11.06 -4.71 13.87
CA PRO A 35 -9.92 -5.48 13.36
C PRO A 35 -9.73 -5.43 11.83
N TRP A 36 -10.79 -5.25 11.04
CA TRP A 36 -10.67 -5.07 9.59
C TRP A 36 -10.06 -3.73 9.24
N GLU A 37 -10.40 -2.67 9.97
CA GLU A 37 -9.80 -1.35 9.79
C GLU A 37 -8.34 -1.36 10.24
N ASP A 38 -8.03 -2.03 11.34
CA ASP A 38 -6.64 -2.20 11.78
C ASP A 38 -5.79 -2.91 10.72
N TRP A 39 -6.34 -3.94 10.10
CA TRP A 39 -5.69 -4.64 9.00
C TRP A 39 -5.49 -3.73 7.77
N ALA A 40 -6.55 -3.04 7.33
CA ALA A 40 -6.51 -2.16 6.17
C ALA A 40 -5.57 -0.97 6.37
N GLU A 41 -5.66 -0.30 7.53
CA GLU A 41 -4.81 0.83 7.90
C GLU A 41 -3.34 0.42 8.03
N THR A 42 -3.06 -0.76 8.60
CA THR A 42 -1.69 -1.30 8.69
C THR A 42 -1.08 -1.53 7.30
N TRP A 43 -1.85 -2.09 6.35
CA TRP A 43 -1.40 -2.27 4.98
C TRP A 43 -1.18 -0.95 4.26
N ALA A 44 -2.14 -0.03 4.33
CA ALA A 44 -2.01 1.29 3.73
C ALA A 44 -0.78 2.03 4.27
N HIS A 45 -0.56 1.92 5.58
CA HIS A 45 0.57 2.55 6.23
C HIS A 45 1.91 1.95 5.82
N TYR A 46 1.98 0.62 5.69
CA TYR A 46 3.16 -0.04 5.16
C TYR A 46 3.51 0.45 3.74
N LEU A 47 2.51 0.58 2.86
CA LEU A 47 2.72 1.11 1.51
C LEU A 47 3.21 2.56 1.55
N HIS A 48 2.61 3.43 2.37
CA HIS A 48 3.09 4.81 2.55
C HIS A 48 4.54 4.87 3.04
N MET A 49 4.93 3.96 3.95
CA MET A 49 6.31 3.86 4.41
C MET A 49 7.27 3.54 3.25
N ILE A 50 6.92 2.57 2.42
CA ILE A 50 7.72 2.19 1.24
C ILE A 50 7.82 3.36 0.25
N ASP A 51 6.69 3.99 -0.09
CA ASP A 51 6.62 5.10 -1.04
C ASP A 51 7.42 6.32 -0.58
N LEU A 52 7.37 6.64 0.72
CA LEU A 52 8.15 7.73 1.30
C LEU A 52 9.67 7.46 1.24
N LEU A 53 10.09 6.24 1.54
CA LEU A 53 11.50 5.84 1.48
C LEU A 53 11.99 5.84 0.03
N GLU A 54 11.25 5.24 -0.90
CA GLU A 54 11.59 5.23 -2.33
C GLU A 54 11.71 6.65 -2.88
N THR A 55 10.69 7.48 -2.63
CA THR A 55 10.69 8.87 -3.09
C THR A 55 11.88 9.63 -2.53
N SER A 56 12.13 9.54 -1.22
CA SER A 56 13.25 10.25 -0.61
C SER A 56 14.61 9.75 -1.11
N ALA A 57 14.75 8.46 -1.39
CA ALA A 57 15.95 7.89 -1.98
C ALA A 57 16.17 8.41 -3.41
N SER A 58 15.11 8.53 -4.22
CA SER A 58 15.19 9.06 -5.59
C SER A 58 15.67 10.52 -5.66
N TYR A 59 15.43 11.29 -4.58
CA TYR A 59 15.93 12.65 -4.41
C TYR A 59 17.26 12.73 -3.65
N ALA A 60 17.91 11.60 -3.34
CA ALA A 60 19.12 11.53 -2.54
C ALA A 60 19.01 12.34 -1.23
N THR A 61 17.87 12.26 -0.56
CA THR A 61 17.54 13.07 0.63
C THR A 61 18.46 12.72 1.79
N GLU A 62 19.06 13.73 2.41
CA GLU A 62 19.74 13.63 3.69
C GLU A 62 19.01 14.49 4.72
N VAL A 63 18.76 13.91 5.90
CA VAL A 63 18.15 14.62 7.03
C VAL A 63 19.15 14.67 8.17
N THR A 64 19.39 15.87 8.70
CA THR A 64 20.21 16.05 9.90
C THR A 64 19.28 16.54 11.02
N ILE A 65 19.10 15.70 12.05
CA ILE A 65 18.31 16.05 13.22
C ILE A 65 19.25 16.63 14.27
N PRO A 66 19.02 17.88 14.75
CA PRO A 66 19.73 18.44 15.88
C PRO A 66 19.44 17.60 17.14
N GLY A 67 20.46 17.20 17.85
CA GLY A 67 20.31 16.46 19.10
C GLY A 67 21.14 17.07 20.21
N ILE A 68 20.77 16.80 21.47
CA ILE A 68 21.48 17.30 22.67
C ILE A 68 22.91 16.77 22.70
N TYR A 69 23.16 15.59 22.17
CA TYR A 69 24.47 14.93 22.14
C TYR A 69 25.16 14.99 20.76
N GLY A 70 24.71 15.88 19.89
CA GLY A 70 25.22 16.04 18.53
C GLY A 70 24.13 15.78 17.49
N ALA A 71 24.42 16.23 16.27
CA ALA A 71 23.51 16.05 15.16
C ALA A 71 23.56 14.62 14.64
N GLN A 72 22.41 14.00 14.48
CA GLN A 72 22.26 12.69 13.82
C GLN A 72 21.94 12.90 12.33
N ARG A 73 22.77 12.33 11.46
CA ARG A 73 22.54 12.34 10.01
C ARG A 73 21.92 11.02 9.59
N SER A 74 20.88 11.11 8.78
CA SER A 74 20.22 9.97 8.15
C SER A 74 20.08 10.22 6.66
N SER A 75 20.66 9.35 5.85
CA SER A 75 20.47 9.37 4.39
C SER A 75 19.31 8.46 4.02
N ALA A 76 18.50 8.86 3.06
CA ALA A 76 17.41 8.02 2.58
C ALA A 76 17.95 6.70 2.01
N ILE A 77 17.20 5.63 2.25
CA ILE A 77 17.51 4.30 1.73
C ILE A 77 16.43 3.88 0.73
N ASP A 78 16.87 3.25 -0.36
CA ASP A 78 15.97 2.66 -1.34
C ASP A 78 15.45 1.30 -0.82
N PRO A 79 14.12 1.14 -0.58
CA PRO A 79 13.55 -0.11 -0.13
C PRO A 79 13.69 -1.25 -1.15
N PHE A 80 13.96 -0.92 -2.42
CA PHE A 80 14.13 -1.86 -3.53
C PHE A 80 15.60 -2.09 -3.91
N ALA A 81 16.53 -1.56 -3.15
CA ALA A 81 17.96 -1.77 -3.38
C ALA A 81 18.35 -3.26 -3.35
N SER A 82 19.48 -3.59 -3.96
CA SER A 82 20.06 -4.94 -3.91
C SER A 82 21.44 -4.90 -3.25
N PRO A 83 21.63 -5.51 -2.07
CA PRO A 83 20.64 -6.22 -1.26
C PRO A 83 19.58 -5.28 -0.69
N ALA A 84 18.34 -5.79 -0.56
CA ALA A 84 17.28 -4.98 0.02
C ALA A 84 17.50 -4.76 1.53
N PRO A 85 17.20 -3.54 2.04
CA PRO A 85 17.33 -3.24 3.46
C PRO A 85 16.36 -4.10 4.29
N ASP A 86 16.75 -4.36 5.53
CA ASP A 86 15.85 -5.00 6.48
C ASP A 86 14.81 -4.00 7.03
N PHE A 87 13.75 -4.53 7.62
CA PHE A 87 12.64 -3.71 8.16
C PHE A 87 13.12 -2.71 9.21
N GLN A 88 14.04 -3.11 10.09
CA GLN A 88 14.53 -2.22 11.14
C GLN A 88 15.30 -1.04 10.57
N SER A 89 16.13 -1.27 9.57
CA SER A 89 16.84 -0.21 8.84
C SER A 89 15.83 0.75 8.18
N MET A 90 14.78 0.23 7.54
CA MET A 90 13.75 1.08 6.95
C MET A 90 13.07 1.98 7.98
N VAL A 91 12.70 1.45 9.16
CA VAL A 91 12.10 2.25 10.25
C VAL A 91 13.05 3.32 10.75
N GLN A 92 14.35 2.99 10.92
CA GLN A 92 15.36 3.94 11.37
C GLN A 92 15.52 5.13 10.43
N HIS A 93 15.37 4.93 9.12
CA HIS A 93 15.46 6.00 8.12
C HIS A 93 14.12 6.72 7.92
N LEU A 94 12.99 6.04 8.15
CA LEU A 94 11.65 6.64 8.06
C LEU A 94 11.44 7.71 9.14
N VAL A 95 11.83 7.46 10.38
CA VAL A 95 11.57 8.38 11.50
C VAL A 95 12.15 9.79 11.28
N PRO A 96 13.42 9.97 10.92
CA PRO A 96 13.95 11.29 10.60
C PRO A 96 13.21 11.98 9.44
N LEU A 97 12.84 11.22 8.42
CA LEU A 97 12.14 11.71 7.24
C LEU A 97 10.74 12.24 7.60
N THR A 98 9.98 11.49 8.40
CA THR A 98 8.63 11.90 8.83
C THR A 98 8.65 13.09 9.77
N LEU A 99 9.65 13.20 10.63
CA LEU A 99 9.86 14.38 11.46
C LEU A 99 10.12 15.64 10.61
N LEU A 100 10.96 15.53 9.59
CA LEU A 100 11.20 16.62 8.65
C LEU A 100 9.90 16.99 7.90
N LEU A 101 9.20 15.99 7.35
CA LEU A 101 7.96 16.18 6.61
C LEU A 101 6.93 16.93 7.45
N ASN A 102 6.67 16.49 8.69
CA ASN A 102 5.74 17.14 9.60
C ASN A 102 6.19 18.56 9.97
N SER A 103 7.49 18.79 10.14
CA SER A 103 8.01 20.13 10.41
C SER A 103 7.78 21.07 9.24
N LEU A 104 7.96 20.61 8.01
CA LEU A 104 7.73 21.39 6.80
C LEU A 104 6.24 21.72 6.62
N THR A 105 5.34 20.73 6.80
CA THR A 105 3.90 20.98 6.67
C THR A 105 3.38 21.96 7.74
N ARG A 106 3.83 21.82 8.99
CA ARG A 106 3.51 22.78 10.06
C ARG A 106 4.00 24.18 9.73
N SER A 107 5.19 24.33 9.13
CA SER A 107 5.72 25.64 8.72
C SER A 107 4.87 26.31 7.63
N LEU A 108 4.10 25.53 6.89
CA LEU A 108 3.13 26.00 5.88
C LEU A 108 1.71 26.18 6.47
N GLY A 109 1.53 26.04 7.79
CA GLY A 109 0.23 26.13 8.45
C GLY A 109 -0.69 24.94 8.15
N GLN A 110 -0.12 23.81 7.74
CA GLN A 110 -0.86 22.58 7.45
C GLN A 110 -0.74 21.59 8.62
N PRO A 111 -1.71 20.68 8.77
CA PRO A 111 -1.58 19.53 9.69
C PRO A 111 -0.38 18.67 9.34
N ASP A 112 0.01 17.80 10.27
CA ASP A 112 1.04 16.79 10.03
C ASP A 112 0.66 15.90 8.84
N ALA A 113 1.56 15.79 7.86
CA ALA A 113 1.38 14.90 6.73
C ALA A 113 1.54 13.42 7.14
N TYR A 114 2.26 13.18 8.24
CA TYR A 114 2.47 11.85 8.80
C TYR A 114 2.06 11.83 10.29
N PRO A 115 0.75 11.80 10.59
CA PRO A 115 0.22 11.87 11.96
C PRO A 115 0.14 10.51 12.67
N PHE A 116 0.84 9.51 12.18
CA PHE A 116 0.68 8.12 12.60
C PHE A 116 1.61 7.76 13.75
N ALA A 117 1.15 6.83 14.61
CA ALA A 117 1.94 6.29 15.70
C ALA A 117 2.76 5.08 15.25
N LEU A 118 4.02 5.01 15.71
CA LEU A 118 4.93 3.88 15.47
C LEU A 118 5.35 3.24 16.80
N ALA A 119 4.37 2.93 17.65
CA ALA A 119 4.60 2.20 18.90
C ALA A 119 5.00 0.73 18.64
N GLY A 120 5.47 0.05 19.68
CA GLY A 120 6.02 -1.31 19.53
C GLY A 120 5.07 -2.32 18.88
N GLU A 121 3.77 -2.29 19.22
CA GLU A 121 2.76 -3.18 18.63
C GLU A 121 2.49 -2.82 17.17
N VAL A 122 2.44 -1.54 16.83
CA VAL A 122 2.29 -1.07 15.45
C VAL A 122 3.47 -1.52 14.60
N LEU A 123 4.70 -1.38 15.11
CA LEU A 123 5.89 -1.87 14.41
C LEU A 123 5.88 -3.39 14.20
N ALA A 124 5.34 -4.15 15.15
CA ALA A 124 5.17 -5.60 14.99
C ALA A 124 4.18 -5.95 13.88
N LYS A 125 3.06 -5.23 13.77
CA LYS A 125 2.08 -5.40 12.70
C LYS A 125 2.67 -5.02 11.33
N LEU A 126 3.37 -3.89 11.23
CA LEU A 126 4.04 -3.45 10.01
C LEU A 126 5.13 -4.44 9.56
N ARG A 127 5.90 -4.99 10.52
CA ARG A 127 6.87 -6.04 10.24
C ARG A 127 6.20 -7.28 9.67
N PHE A 128 5.06 -7.69 10.23
CA PHE A 128 4.31 -8.84 9.70
C PHE A 128 3.91 -8.62 8.24
N VAL A 129 3.39 -7.42 7.89
CA VAL A 129 3.07 -7.07 6.50
C VAL A 129 4.32 -7.10 5.62
N HIS A 130 5.43 -6.55 6.10
CA HIS A 130 6.72 -6.59 5.39
C HIS A 130 7.14 -8.02 5.07
N ASP A 131 7.07 -8.91 6.05
CA ASP A 131 7.48 -10.31 5.90
C ASP A 131 6.59 -11.04 4.89
N VAL A 132 5.26 -10.79 4.89
CA VAL A 132 4.31 -11.31 3.90
C VAL A 132 4.67 -10.86 2.49
N VAL A 133 4.95 -9.56 2.30
CA VAL A 133 5.34 -9.00 0.99
C VAL A 133 6.66 -9.61 0.51
N ARG A 134 7.66 -9.71 1.39
CA ARG A 134 8.97 -10.28 1.06
C ARG A 134 8.88 -11.77 0.72
N GLU A 135 8.06 -12.52 1.43
CA GLU A 135 7.83 -13.93 1.13
C GLU A 135 7.09 -14.11 -0.20
N ALA A 136 6.08 -13.29 -0.48
CA ALA A 136 5.37 -13.30 -1.77
C ALA A 136 6.33 -12.99 -2.94
N ALA A 137 7.23 -12.02 -2.78
CA ALA A 137 8.20 -11.65 -3.80
C ALA A 137 9.25 -12.76 -4.08
N ARG A 138 9.51 -13.66 -3.14
CA ARG A 138 10.42 -14.81 -3.32
C ARG A 138 9.77 -15.96 -4.07
N ARG A 139 8.43 -16.03 -4.12
CA ARG A 139 7.72 -17.09 -4.82
C ARG A 139 7.81 -16.87 -6.31
N PRO A 140 8.12 -17.91 -7.11
CA PRO A 140 8.06 -17.79 -8.56
C PRO A 140 6.65 -17.36 -8.97
N ALA A 141 6.56 -16.42 -9.92
CA ALA A 141 5.28 -16.01 -10.46
C ALA A 141 4.48 -17.23 -10.90
N PRO A 142 3.17 -17.33 -10.61
CA PRO A 142 2.34 -18.40 -11.15
C PRO A 142 2.51 -18.41 -12.67
N VAL A 143 2.83 -19.57 -13.22
CA VAL A 143 2.86 -19.73 -14.68
C VAL A 143 1.47 -19.34 -15.19
N ALA A 144 1.39 -18.25 -15.94
CA ALA A 144 0.14 -17.79 -16.50
C ALA A 144 -0.51 -18.96 -17.25
N ALA A 145 -1.74 -19.32 -16.88
CA ALA A 145 -2.49 -20.28 -17.63
C ALA A 145 -2.52 -19.85 -19.11
N PRO A 146 -2.29 -20.74 -20.08
CA PRO A 146 -2.32 -20.37 -21.48
C PRO A 146 -3.66 -19.67 -21.77
N ALA A 147 -3.58 -18.51 -22.43
CA ALA A 147 -4.76 -17.76 -22.81
C ALA A 147 -5.76 -18.68 -23.51
N PRO A 148 -7.07 -18.61 -23.21
CA PRO A 148 -8.06 -19.43 -23.88
C PRO A 148 -7.92 -19.20 -25.39
N GLN A 149 -7.73 -20.29 -26.13
CA GLN A 149 -7.65 -20.23 -27.59
C GLN A 149 -8.93 -19.59 -28.12
N PRO A 150 -8.84 -18.65 -29.07
CA PRO A 150 -10.03 -18.07 -29.68
C PRO A 150 -10.88 -19.18 -30.29
N ALA A 151 -12.17 -19.16 -30.00
CA ALA A 151 -13.11 -20.14 -30.56
C ALA A 151 -13.00 -20.14 -32.09
N PRO A 152 -13.03 -21.34 -32.74
CA PRO A 152 -12.94 -21.41 -34.15
C PRO A 152 -14.07 -20.58 -34.81
N ALA A 153 -13.69 -19.75 -35.77
CA ALA A 153 -14.62 -18.88 -36.48
C ALA A 153 -15.78 -19.69 -37.08
N PRO A 154 -17.04 -19.23 -37.03
CA PRO A 154 -18.17 -19.94 -37.62
C PRO A 154 -17.95 -20.11 -39.12
N LYS A 155 -18.06 -21.36 -39.60
CA LYS A 155 -17.95 -21.71 -41.01
C LYS A 155 -19.02 -20.93 -41.79
N GLN A 156 -18.58 -20.01 -42.65
CA GLN A 156 -19.48 -19.30 -43.56
C GLN A 156 -20.09 -20.30 -44.55
N ASN A 157 -21.39 -20.46 -44.48
CA ASN A 157 -22.15 -21.29 -45.39
C ASN A 157 -22.32 -20.51 -46.71
N VAL A 158 -21.42 -20.78 -47.67
CA VAL A 158 -21.53 -20.20 -49.04
C VAL A 158 -22.74 -20.81 -49.74
N LYS A 159 -23.86 -20.12 -49.74
CA LYS A 159 -25.00 -20.46 -50.61
C LYS A 159 -24.58 -20.29 -52.08
N LYS A 160 -24.42 -21.42 -52.81
CA LYS A 160 -24.30 -21.44 -54.27
C LYS A 160 -25.60 -20.91 -54.88
N ASN A 161 -25.58 -19.68 -55.37
CA ASN A 161 -26.64 -19.19 -56.27
C ASN A 161 -26.51 -19.87 -57.62
N SER A 162 -27.37 -20.82 -57.91
CA SER A 162 -27.59 -21.37 -59.28
C SER A 162 -28.28 -20.32 -60.12
N LYS A 163 -27.56 -19.77 -61.12
CA LYS A 163 -28.12 -18.98 -62.20
C LYS A 163 -28.91 -19.91 -63.12
N THR A 164 -30.20 -19.79 -63.07
CA THR A 164 -31.09 -20.35 -64.18
C THR A 164 -31.07 -19.39 -65.30
N THR A 165 -30.46 -19.82 -66.41
CA THR A 165 -30.57 -19.19 -67.75
C THR A 165 -31.92 -19.59 -68.32
N SER A 166 -32.83 -18.64 -68.53
CA SER A 166 -34.01 -18.84 -69.39
C SER A 166 -33.74 -18.16 -70.75
N LYS A 167 -33.63 -18.96 -71.77
CA LYS A 167 -33.82 -18.60 -73.20
C LYS A 167 -35.31 -18.63 -73.46
N ASP A 168 -35.80 -17.64 -74.18
CA ASP A 168 -36.78 -17.74 -75.26
C ASP A 168 -37.14 -16.32 -75.71
N VAL A 169 -36.81 -15.98 -76.95
CA VAL A 169 -37.54 -16.15 -78.26
C VAL A 169 -38.83 -15.31 -78.31
N ARG A 170 -38.79 -14.24 -78.91
CA ARG A 170 -39.38 -13.66 -80.11
C ARG A 170 -39.43 -12.17 -80.08
#